data_08f93ec14011e517387fad1bca63dd54
#
_entry.id   08f93ec14011e517387fad1bca63dd54
#
_cell.length_a   1.000
_cell.length_b   1.000
_cell.length_c   1.000
_cell.angle_alpha   90.00
_cell.angle_beta   90.00
_cell.angle_gamma   90.00
#
_symmetry.space_group_name_H-M   'P 1'
#
loop_
_entity.id
_entity.type
_entity.pdbx_description
1 polymer ?
#
loop_
_entity_poly.entity_id
_entity_poly.type
_entity_poly.pdbx_seq_one_letter_code
_entity_poly.pdbx_strand_id
1 'polypeptide(L)'
;MYIEKIKSPAFLKGLNLEELNIVADETRQAVLNRVSKHGGHVGPNLGFVEATVALHYVFDAPKDKLVFDVSHQCYPHKVLTGRASGFLGNVDDMNAISGYSSPAECPEYDNFEVGHTSTSISLATGLQKARDIKGTDENIIAIIGDGSLSGGEAFEGLDEASELGTGIIVIVNDNEMSIAENHGGIYKNLRALRESRGTCEHNWFKAWGFEYKYLEEGNNIEKLIEVFKSVKGTDKPTVVHIHTEKGHGYAPAVANKEAWHWGLPFNLEDGSRPRKNDNGTIPQTAPQEDYGTLFSDWMLREMKQDKTLIAVTAGTPAAAGFTVDKRNEAGKQHIDIGIAEEQAAAMISGMAKGGLHPVWTVYSTFIQRTYDQIAQDLCINSNPAVINVVGGGVNSMNDITHICLFDIPMLCSIPGLIYLAPTTCEEYFAMLRWAIQQDQKPVAIRVPSNGVVHTSEPVDTEYGYEPKYKVIHKGKNVAIIAAGSFFQKGENVARLLTENGINATLINPRYLNDVDTDTLEGLKTDHQLVVTLEDGCKDGGFGERIASFYGLSDMKVLVGGIKKGLYDRFDVNKLLSDNNLLDEQIVNEILLHI
;
A
#
# COMPACT_ATOMS: atom_id res chain seq x y z
N MET A 1 -24.10 -26.44 -8.07
CA MET A 1 -23.62 -25.42 -7.13
C MET A 1 -24.54 -24.21 -7.20
N TYR A 2 -24.87 -23.58 -6.05
CA TYR A 2 -25.75 -22.37 -6.05
C TYR A 2 -25.03 -21.18 -6.67
N ILE A 3 -23.75 -20.95 -6.29
CA ILE A 3 -22.99 -19.77 -6.72
C ILE A 3 -22.83 -19.65 -8.24
N GLU A 4 -22.85 -20.75 -9.00
CA GLU A 4 -22.84 -20.72 -10.47
C GLU A 4 -24.13 -20.16 -11.06
N LYS A 5 -25.23 -20.26 -10.31
CA LYS A 5 -26.58 -19.79 -10.73
C LYS A 5 -26.79 -18.34 -10.33
N ILE A 6 -26.04 -17.80 -9.39
CA ILE A 6 -26.17 -16.44 -8.88
C ILE A 6 -25.67 -15.45 -9.96
N LYS A 7 -26.58 -14.72 -10.59
CA LYS A 7 -26.26 -13.63 -11.50
C LYS A 7 -26.45 -12.26 -10.86
N SER A 8 -27.22 -12.23 -9.78
CA SER A 8 -27.43 -11.04 -8.95
C SER A 8 -27.78 -11.45 -7.52
N PRO A 9 -27.56 -10.58 -6.52
CA PRO A 9 -27.92 -10.86 -5.13
C PRO A 9 -29.41 -11.12 -4.90
N ALA A 10 -30.29 -10.69 -5.81
CA ALA A 10 -31.73 -10.94 -5.74
C ALA A 10 -32.03 -12.45 -5.66
N PHE A 11 -31.18 -13.31 -6.20
CA PHE A 11 -31.31 -14.76 -6.10
C PHE A 11 -31.39 -15.24 -4.65
N LEU A 12 -30.62 -14.63 -3.74
CA LEU A 12 -30.58 -15.03 -2.33
C LEU A 12 -31.89 -14.83 -1.61
N LYS A 13 -32.72 -13.87 -2.05
CA LYS A 13 -34.01 -13.54 -1.41
C LYS A 13 -35.00 -14.71 -1.40
N GLY A 14 -34.84 -15.65 -2.34
CA GLY A 14 -35.69 -16.85 -2.45
C GLY A 14 -35.22 -18.06 -1.65
N LEU A 15 -34.07 -17.96 -0.99
CA LEU A 15 -33.46 -19.07 -0.28
C LEU A 15 -33.87 -19.13 1.20
N ASN A 16 -33.99 -20.34 1.74
CA ASN A 16 -34.13 -20.56 3.18
C ASN A 16 -32.76 -20.54 3.88
N LEU A 17 -32.75 -20.62 5.22
CA LEU A 17 -31.54 -20.53 6.02
C LEU A 17 -30.52 -21.65 5.72
N GLU A 18 -30.98 -22.89 5.49
CA GLU A 18 -30.13 -24.02 5.14
C GLU A 18 -29.43 -23.78 3.79
N GLU A 19 -30.17 -23.32 2.79
CA GLU A 19 -29.63 -22.97 1.47
C GLU A 19 -28.66 -21.79 1.53
N LEU A 20 -28.90 -20.78 2.38
CA LEU A 20 -27.96 -19.68 2.59
C LEU A 20 -26.64 -20.13 3.22
N ASN A 21 -26.67 -21.08 4.15
CA ASN A 21 -25.46 -21.69 4.70
C ASN A 21 -24.68 -22.46 3.62
N ILE A 22 -25.36 -23.20 2.73
CA ILE A 22 -24.72 -23.85 1.58
C ILE A 22 -24.07 -22.82 0.65
N VAL A 23 -24.73 -21.70 0.37
CA VAL A 23 -24.16 -20.60 -0.44
C VAL A 23 -22.91 -20.02 0.22
N ALA A 24 -22.92 -19.84 1.55
CA ALA A 24 -21.73 -19.36 2.26
C ALA A 24 -20.56 -20.34 2.15
N ASP A 25 -20.82 -21.64 2.33
CA ASP A 25 -19.78 -22.66 2.20
C ASP A 25 -19.23 -22.77 0.77
N GLU A 26 -20.11 -22.74 -0.25
CA GLU A 26 -19.70 -22.71 -1.66
C GLU A 26 -18.88 -21.44 -1.99
N THR A 27 -19.28 -20.28 -1.44
CA THR A 27 -18.55 -19.02 -1.60
C THR A 27 -17.17 -19.10 -0.96
N ARG A 28 -17.06 -19.64 0.25
CA ARG A 28 -15.79 -19.86 0.95
C ARG A 28 -14.86 -20.75 0.13
N GLN A 29 -15.37 -21.87 -0.39
CA GLN A 29 -14.60 -22.77 -1.24
C GLN A 29 -14.14 -22.10 -2.54
N ALA A 30 -14.97 -21.27 -3.15
CA ALA A 30 -14.62 -20.51 -4.35
C ALA A 30 -13.50 -19.49 -4.05
N VAL A 31 -13.59 -18.78 -2.93
CA VAL A 31 -12.54 -17.86 -2.47
C VAL A 31 -11.23 -18.64 -2.26
N LEU A 32 -11.26 -19.75 -1.53
CA LEU A 32 -10.08 -20.60 -1.29
C LEU A 32 -9.50 -21.14 -2.60
N ASN A 33 -10.32 -21.58 -3.54
CA ASN A 33 -9.87 -22.03 -4.86
C ASN A 33 -9.11 -20.92 -5.62
N ARG A 34 -9.62 -19.69 -5.58
CA ARG A 34 -8.94 -18.53 -6.20
C ARG A 34 -7.61 -18.23 -5.52
N VAL A 35 -7.64 -17.97 -4.19
CA VAL A 35 -6.44 -17.50 -3.46
C VAL A 35 -5.34 -18.56 -3.39
N SER A 36 -5.68 -19.85 -3.41
CA SER A 36 -4.68 -20.93 -3.48
C SER A 36 -3.91 -20.96 -4.80
N LYS A 37 -4.52 -20.55 -5.90
CA LYS A 37 -3.94 -20.58 -7.26
C LYS A 37 -3.34 -19.23 -7.68
N HIS A 38 -4.01 -18.13 -7.31
CA HIS A 38 -3.67 -16.78 -7.76
C HIS A 38 -2.95 -15.96 -6.68
N GLY A 39 -3.14 -16.31 -5.39
CA GLY A 39 -2.78 -15.44 -4.27
C GLY A 39 -3.86 -14.40 -3.98
N GLY A 40 -3.60 -13.53 -3.00
CA GLY A 40 -4.49 -12.44 -2.59
C GLY A 40 -4.80 -12.44 -1.10
N HIS A 41 -5.84 -11.70 -0.70
CA HIS A 41 -6.27 -11.60 0.68
C HIS A 41 -7.08 -12.83 1.11
N VAL A 42 -6.56 -13.60 2.06
CA VAL A 42 -7.15 -14.87 2.51
C VAL A 42 -8.01 -14.64 3.74
N GLY A 43 -7.39 -14.31 4.87
CA GLY A 43 -8.06 -14.19 6.16
C GLY A 43 -9.21 -13.19 6.19
N PRO A 44 -9.05 -11.96 5.65
CA PRO A 44 -10.12 -10.96 5.61
C PRO A 44 -11.37 -11.44 4.86
N ASN A 45 -11.20 -12.09 3.70
CA ASN A 45 -12.32 -12.60 2.91
C ASN A 45 -13.04 -13.76 3.61
N LEU A 46 -12.29 -14.71 4.16
CA LEU A 46 -12.87 -15.88 4.83
C LEU A 46 -13.66 -15.49 6.09
N GLY A 47 -13.19 -14.47 6.82
CA GLY A 47 -13.87 -13.96 8.01
C GLY A 47 -15.16 -13.19 7.73
N PHE A 48 -15.42 -12.79 6.46
CA PHE A 48 -16.55 -11.94 6.11
C PHE A 48 -17.55 -12.59 5.14
N VAL A 49 -17.48 -13.90 4.91
CA VAL A 49 -18.37 -14.63 4.00
C VAL A 49 -19.81 -14.56 4.46
N GLU A 50 -20.10 -14.97 5.70
CA GLU A 50 -21.46 -15.03 6.26
C GLU A 50 -22.09 -13.65 6.31
N ALA A 51 -21.30 -12.64 6.75
CA ALA A 51 -21.76 -11.27 6.79
C ALA A 51 -22.14 -10.76 5.40
N THR A 52 -21.37 -11.08 4.36
CA THR A 52 -21.67 -10.69 2.98
C THR A 52 -22.93 -11.38 2.46
N VAL A 53 -23.13 -12.68 2.73
CA VAL A 53 -24.36 -13.40 2.38
C VAL A 53 -25.56 -12.75 3.06
N ALA A 54 -25.48 -12.47 4.36
CA ALA A 54 -26.55 -11.85 5.13
C ALA A 54 -26.86 -10.41 4.66
N LEU A 55 -25.83 -9.62 4.32
CA LEU A 55 -25.97 -8.29 3.74
C LEU A 55 -26.78 -8.33 2.43
N HIS A 56 -26.39 -9.18 1.50
CA HIS A 56 -27.10 -9.34 0.23
C HIS A 56 -28.48 -10.01 0.36
N TYR A 57 -28.70 -10.79 1.41
CA TYR A 57 -30.01 -11.32 1.74
C TYR A 57 -30.95 -10.25 2.30
N VAL A 58 -30.45 -9.32 3.11
CA VAL A 58 -31.29 -8.29 3.77
C VAL A 58 -31.44 -7.05 2.91
N PHE A 59 -30.35 -6.46 2.44
CA PHE A 59 -30.37 -5.23 1.66
C PHE A 59 -30.59 -5.49 0.17
N ASP A 60 -31.07 -4.48 -0.55
CA ASP A 60 -31.52 -4.61 -1.93
C ASP A 60 -30.52 -3.98 -2.91
N ALA A 61 -29.28 -4.52 -2.93
CA ALA A 61 -28.29 -4.08 -3.93
C ALA A 61 -28.76 -4.43 -5.36
N PRO A 62 -28.60 -3.53 -6.34
CA PRO A 62 -27.77 -2.31 -6.30
C PRO A 62 -28.49 -1.03 -5.84
N LYS A 63 -29.79 -1.09 -5.49
CA LYS A 63 -30.49 0.07 -4.93
C LYS A 63 -29.78 0.54 -3.66
N ASP A 64 -29.69 -0.34 -2.65
CA ASP A 64 -28.92 -0.11 -1.44
C ASP A 64 -27.42 -0.11 -1.75
N LYS A 65 -26.65 0.81 -1.16
CA LYS A 65 -25.25 1.03 -1.48
C LYS A 65 -24.35 0.42 -0.41
N LEU A 66 -23.50 -0.53 -0.83
CA LEU A 66 -22.46 -1.11 0.02
C LEU A 66 -21.12 -0.45 -0.32
N VAL A 67 -20.45 0.13 0.67
CA VAL A 67 -19.13 0.76 0.54
C VAL A 67 -18.14 0.02 1.42
N PHE A 68 -17.26 -0.76 0.80
CA PHE A 68 -16.25 -1.55 1.50
C PHE A 68 -15.00 -0.72 1.75
N ASP A 69 -14.54 -0.67 2.99
CA ASP A 69 -13.24 -0.11 3.34
C ASP A 69 -12.10 -0.99 2.84
N VAL A 70 -11.02 -0.41 2.27
CA VAL A 70 -9.96 -1.16 1.58
C VAL A 70 -10.52 -2.02 0.44
N SER A 71 -11.65 -2.59 0.65
CA SER A 71 -12.37 -3.58 -0.18
C SER A 71 -11.61 -4.92 -0.40
N HIS A 72 -10.55 -5.17 0.35
CA HIS A 72 -9.79 -6.42 0.32
C HIS A 72 -10.57 -7.65 0.84
N GLN A 73 -11.73 -7.43 1.46
CA GLN A 73 -12.70 -8.45 1.92
C GLN A 73 -13.91 -8.58 0.98
N CYS A 74 -13.83 -8.07 -0.26
CA CYS A 74 -14.98 -8.02 -1.19
C CYS A 74 -15.12 -9.28 -2.09
N TYR A 75 -14.28 -10.32 -1.94
CA TYR A 75 -14.40 -11.50 -2.79
C TYR A 75 -15.76 -12.20 -2.67
N PRO A 76 -16.33 -12.42 -1.47
CA PRO A 76 -17.69 -12.93 -1.35
C PRO A 76 -18.73 -12.06 -2.08
N HIS A 77 -18.61 -10.73 -1.99
CA HIS A 77 -19.46 -9.78 -2.72
C HIS A 77 -19.36 -10.00 -4.24
N LYS A 78 -18.14 -10.14 -4.78
CA LYS A 78 -17.94 -10.40 -6.21
C LYS A 78 -18.58 -11.73 -6.65
N VAL A 79 -18.41 -12.80 -5.87
CA VAL A 79 -19.08 -14.10 -6.14
C VAL A 79 -20.60 -13.94 -6.21
N LEU A 80 -21.20 -13.24 -5.24
CA LEU A 80 -22.65 -13.07 -5.12
C LEU A 80 -23.25 -12.03 -6.07
N THR A 81 -22.43 -11.23 -6.76
CA THR A 81 -22.82 -10.26 -7.78
C THR A 81 -22.52 -10.73 -9.21
N GLY A 82 -22.47 -12.04 -9.43
CA GLY A 82 -22.40 -12.66 -10.75
C GLY A 82 -21.00 -12.90 -11.30
N ARG A 83 -19.94 -12.66 -10.50
CA ARG A 83 -18.53 -12.84 -10.91
C ARG A 83 -17.91 -14.17 -10.41
N ALA A 84 -18.74 -15.18 -10.13
CA ALA A 84 -18.28 -16.47 -9.62
C ALA A 84 -17.28 -17.17 -10.56
N SER A 85 -17.32 -16.95 -11.88
CA SER A 85 -16.35 -17.50 -12.85
C SER A 85 -14.91 -17.13 -12.52
N GLY A 86 -14.64 -15.92 -12.03
CA GLY A 86 -13.31 -15.49 -11.59
C GLY A 86 -12.78 -16.18 -10.32
N PHE A 87 -13.58 -17.03 -9.70
CA PHE A 87 -13.24 -17.82 -8.52
C PHE A 87 -13.26 -19.33 -8.77
N LEU A 88 -14.03 -19.77 -9.76
CA LEU A 88 -14.23 -21.18 -10.10
C LEU A 88 -13.51 -21.58 -11.39
N GLY A 89 -13.20 -20.62 -12.25
CA GLY A 89 -12.60 -20.81 -13.57
C GLY A 89 -11.11 -21.18 -13.56
N ASN A 90 -10.47 -20.91 -14.67
CA ASN A 90 -9.01 -21.06 -14.82
C ASN A 90 -8.27 -19.83 -14.27
N VAL A 91 -6.93 -19.85 -14.34
CA VAL A 91 -6.09 -18.76 -13.82
C VAL A 91 -6.32 -17.46 -14.60
N ASP A 92 -6.60 -17.53 -15.91
CA ASP A 92 -6.84 -16.33 -16.72
C ASP A 92 -8.14 -15.63 -16.31
N ASP A 93 -9.20 -16.39 -16.03
CA ASP A 93 -10.45 -15.83 -15.48
C ASP A 93 -10.22 -15.20 -14.11
N MET A 94 -9.36 -15.80 -13.28
CA MET A 94 -8.97 -15.26 -11.99
C MET A 94 -8.17 -13.96 -12.12
N ASN A 95 -7.28 -13.86 -13.10
CA ASN A 95 -6.50 -12.65 -13.40
C ASN A 95 -7.37 -11.50 -13.91
N ALA A 96 -8.49 -11.81 -14.57
CA ALA A 96 -9.42 -10.80 -15.08
C ALA A 96 -10.13 -10.01 -13.95
N ILE A 97 -10.18 -10.55 -12.73
CA ILE A 97 -10.88 -9.94 -11.59
C ILE A 97 -9.89 -9.32 -10.61
N SER A 98 -10.09 -8.04 -10.29
CA SER A 98 -9.31 -7.31 -9.26
C SER A 98 -9.48 -7.91 -7.86
N GLY A 99 -8.48 -7.72 -7.02
CA GLY A 99 -8.52 -8.02 -5.58
C GLY A 99 -9.37 -7.05 -4.76
N TYR A 100 -9.88 -5.98 -5.38
CA TYR A 100 -10.58 -4.87 -4.74
C TYR A 100 -11.90 -4.59 -5.45
N SER A 101 -12.77 -3.78 -4.81
CA SER A 101 -13.98 -3.23 -5.45
C SER A 101 -13.58 -2.43 -6.69
N SER A 102 -14.25 -2.67 -7.81
CA SER A 102 -13.89 -2.03 -9.08
C SER A 102 -15.11 -1.73 -9.93
N PRO A 103 -15.52 -0.46 -10.04
CA PRO A 103 -16.57 -0.04 -10.97
C PRO A 103 -16.26 -0.36 -12.44
N ALA A 104 -15.00 -0.49 -12.79
CA ALA A 104 -14.59 -0.93 -14.14
C ALA A 104 -15.00 -2.38 -14.44
N GLU A 105 -15.08 -3.25 -13.41
CA GLU A 105 -15.56 -4.62 -13.54
C GLU A 105 -17.09 -4.70 -13.46
N CYS A 106 -17.68 -3.99 -12.50
CA CYS A 106 -19.11 -4.09 -12.21
C CYS A 106 -19.68 -2.78 -11.65
N PRO A 107 -19.96 -1.78 -12.51
CA PRO A 107 -20.41 -0.45 -12.08
C PRO A 107 -21.77 -0.47 -11.37
N GLU A 108 -22.53 -1.55 -11.52
CA GLU A 108 -23.83 -1.72 -10.87
C GLU A 108 -23.71 -1.96 -9.37
N TYR A 109 -22.72 -2.78 -8.94
CA TYR A 109 -22.58 -3.21 -7.55
C TYR A 109 -21.35 -2.63 -6.83
N ASP A 110 -20.29 -2.29 -7.56
CA ASP A 110 -19.09 -1.70 -7.02
C ASP A 110 -19.17 -0.17 -7.19
N ASN A 111 -19.38 0.55 -6.07
CA ASN A 111 -19.61 2.01 -6.13
C ASN A 111 -18.32 2.82 -6.27
N PHE A 112 -17.21 2.31 -5.75
CA PHE A 112 -15.91 3.00 -5.72
C PHE A 112 -14.77 2.03 -5.97
N GLU A 113 -13.70 2.51 -6.62
CA GLU A 113 -12.39 1.88 -6.62
C GLU A 113 -11.71 2.23 -5.31
N VAL A 114 -11.53 1.28 -4.40
CA VAL A 114 -10.97 1.51 -3.05
C VAL A 114 -9.92 0.44 -2.76
N GLY A 115 -8.77 0.84 -2.24
CA GLY A 115 -7.70 -0.06 -1.84
C GLY A 115 -6.95 0.43 -0.59
N HIS A 116 -6.99 1.73 -0.30
CA HIS A 116 -6.46 2.29 0.94
C HIS A 116 -7.52 2.27 2.05
N THR A 117 -7.07 2.19 3.29
CA THR A 117 -7.90 2.08 4.49
C THR A 117 -8.64 3.37 4.84
N SER A 118 -9.65 3.27 5.71
CA SER A 118 -10.24 4.38 6.48
C SER A 118 -11.21 5.28 5.70
N THR A 119 -11.40 5.06 4.39
CA THR A 119 -12.15 5.98 3.50
C THR A 119 -13.63 5.65 3.37
N SER A 120 -14.06 4.43 3.71
CA SER A 120 -15.41 3.94 3.42
C SER A 120 -16.52 4.77 4.06
N ILE A 121 -16.31 5.23 5.29
CA ILE A 121 -17.31 6.01 6.03
C ILE A 121 -17.47 7.38 5.36
N SER A 122 -16.39 8.07 5.03
CA SER A 122 -16.41 9.35 4.33
C SER A 122 -17.09 9.27 2.96
N LEU A 123 -16.79 8.20 2.19
CA LEU A 123 -17.47 7.95 0.91
C LEU A 123 -18.97 7.69 1.11
N ALA A 124 -19.33 6.94 2.15
CA ALA A 124 -20.72 6.64 2.47
C ALA A 124 -21.50 7.90 2.95
N THR A 125 -20.86 8.80 3.73
CA THR A 125 -21.51 10.09 4.11
C THR A 125 -21.82 10.94 2.89
N GLY A 126 -20.93 10.95 1.88
CA GLY A 126 -21.19 11.60 0.61
C GLY A 126 -22.40 11.03 -0.14
N LEU A 127 -22.53 9.69 -0.18
CA LEU A 127 -23.71 9.02 -0.77
C LEU A 127 -24.97 9.31 0.06
N GLN A 128 -24.88 9.31 1.39
CA GLN A 128 -26.02 9.62 2.27
C GLN A 128 -26.52 11.05 2.04
N LYS A 129 -25.62 12.04 1.97
CA LYS A 129 -26.00 13.42 1.63
C LYS A 129 -26.66 13.51 0.25
N ALA A 130 -26.14 12.80 -0.75
CA ALA A 130 -26.73 12.77 -2.08
C ALA A 130 -28.14 12.16 -2.08
N ARG A 131 -28.35 11.07 -1.34
CA ARG A 131 -29.67 10.46 -1.11
C ARG A 131 -30.65 11.44 -0.47
N ASP A 132 -30.24 12.09 0.61
CA ASP A 132 -31.08 12.99 1.38
C ASP A 132 -31.51 14.22 0.56
N ILE A 133 -30.60 14.79 -0.23
CA ILE A 133 -30.88 15.92 -1.13
C ILE A 133 -31.82 15.50 -2.24
N LYS A 134 -31.67 14.28 -2.80
CA LYS A 134 -32.55 13.76 -3.85
C LYS A 134 -33.93 13.31 -3.32
N GLY A 135 -34.05 13.07 -2.01
CA GLY A 135 -35.25 12.55 -1.36
C GLY A 135 -35.51 11.08 -1.74
N THR A 136 -34.47 10.30 -2.00
CA THR A 136 -34.57 8.86 -2.28
C THR A 136 -34.46 8.04 -0.97
N ASP A 137 -34.66 6.71 -1.02
CA ASP A 137 -34.92 5.89 0.17
C ASP A 137 -33.96 4.69 0.32
N GLU A 138 -32.91 4.63 -0.52
CA GLU A 138 -31.90 3.58 -0.43
C GLU A 138 -31.14 3.59 0.92
N ASN A 139 -30.78 2.41 1.39
CA ASN A 139 -29.85 2.31 2.54
C ASN A 139 -28.42 2.56 2.06
N ILE A 140 -27.66 3.33 2.85
CA ILE A 140 -26.22 3.55 2.63
C ILE A 140 -25.46 2.85 3.75
N ILE A 141 -24.60 1.89 3.38
CA ILE A 141 -23.92 1.00 4.30
C ILE A 141 -22.40 1.11 4.09
N ALA A 142 -21.70 1.68 5.06
CA ALA A 142 -20.24 1.61 5.14
C ALA A 142 -19.82 0.33 5.86
N ILE A 143 -18.82 -0.37 5.33
CA ILE A 143 -18.28 -1.60 5.92
C ILE A 143 -16.80 -1.35 6.19
N ILE A 144 -16.41 -1.34 7.45
CA ILE A 144 -15.04 -1.03 7.88
C ILE A 144 -14.51 -2.12 8.82
N GLY A 145 -13.26 -2.55 8.59
CA GLY A 145 -12.55 -3.43 9.53
C GLY A 145 -12.04 -2.65 10.75
N ASP A 146 -11.92 -3.34 11.87
CA ASP A 146 -11.38 -2.76 13.11
C ASP A 146 -10.00 -2.14 12.91
N GLY A 147 -9.09 -2.77 12.14
CA GLY A 147 -7.77 -2.22 11.83
C GLY A 147 -7.80 -0.85 11.14
N SER A 148 -8.78 -0.62 10.28
CA SER A 148 -8.94 0.64 9.55
C SER A 148 -9.49 1.79 10.40
N LEU A 149 -10.05 1.50 11.57
CA LEU A 149 -10.55 2.54 12.49
C LEU A 149 -9.44 3.38 13.12
N SER A 150 -8.16 3.00 13.00
CA SER A 150 -7.05 3.81 13.52
C SER A 150 -6.65 4.98 12.61
N GLY A 151 -7.10 5.00 11.35
CA GLY A 151 -6.79 6.09 10.43
C GLY A 151 -7.59 7.37 10.71
N GLY A 152 -6.96 8.53 10.52
CA GLY A 152 -7.56 9.85 10.77
C GLY A 152 -8.87 10.05 10.02
N GLU A 153 -8.91 9.71 8.73
CA GLU A 153 -10.12 9.86 7.91
C GLU A 153 -11.32 9.03 8.41
N ALA A 154 -11.07 7.86 9.07
CA ALA A 154 -12.16 7.10 9.68
C ALA A 154 -12.78 7.86 10.88
N PHE A 155 -11.96 8.57 11.67
CA PHE A 155 -12.47 9.43 12.75
C PHE A 155 -13.26 10.61 12.18
N GLU A 156 -12.76 11.30 11.17
CA GLU A 156 -13.46 12.40 10.49
C GLU A 156 -14.76 11.91 9.86
N GLY A 157 -14.74 10.74 9.22
CA GLY A 157 -15.92 10.10 8.64
C GLY A 157 -16.97 9.73 9.67
N LEU A 158 -16.58 9.22 10.85
CA LEU A 158 -17.51 8.94 11.96
C LEU A 158 -18.08 10.21 12.57
N ASP A 159 -17.27 11.25 12.74
CA ASP A 159 -17.73 12.55 13.24
C ASP A 159 -18.82 13.12 12.32
N GLU A 160 -18.54 13.20 11.02
CA GLU A 160 -19.50 13.66 10.02
C GLU A 160 -20.74 12.75 9.94
N ALA A 161 -20.57 11.42 10.00
CA ALA A 161 -21.69 10.48 9.95
C ALA A 161 -22.65 10.67 11.13
N SER A 162 -22.12 11.01 12.31
CA SER A 162 -22.94 11.30 13.50
C SER A 162 -23.73 12.60 13.37
N GLU A 163 -23.15 13.62 12.75
CA GLU A 163 -23.77 14.95 12.55
C GLU A 163 -24.90 14.91 11.48
N LEU A 164 -24.84 13.96 10.53
CA LEU A 164 -25.85 13.85 9.46
C LEU A 164 -27.29 13.79 10.01
N GLY A 165 -27.51 13.16 11.16
CA GLY A 165 -28.83 13.00 11.77
C GLY A 165 -29.79 12.12 10.96
N THR A 166 -29.32 11.43 9.92
CA THR A 166 -30.09 10.55 9.02
C THR A 166 -29.50 9.15 8.99
N GLY A 167 -30.24 8.21 8.41
CA GLY A 167 -30.00 6.77 8.56
C GLY A 167 -28.84 6.18 7.78
N ILE A 168 -27.61 6.61 8.05
CA ILE A 168 -26.40 5.89 7.59
C ILE A 168 -26.13 4.68 8.50
N ILE A 169 -25.71 3.56 7.91
CA ILE A 169 -25.34 2.33 8.63
C ILE A 169 -23.84 2.11 8.51
N VAL A 170 -23.14 2.02 9.63
CA VAL A 170 -21.71 1.69 9.67
C VAL A 170 -21.55 0.30 10.30
N ILE A 171 -21.04 -0.66 9.50
CA ILE A 171 -20.74 -2.01 9.98
C ILE A 171 -19.26 -2.07 10.34
N VAL A 172 -18.99 -2.24 11.63
CA VAL A 172 -17.64 -2.47 12.15
C VAL A 172 -17.41 -3.97 12.23
N ASN A 173 -16.57 -4.49 11.33
CA ASN A 173 -16.13 -5.88 11.32
C ASN A 173 -14.91 -6.03 12.21
N ASP A 174 -15.11 -6.41 13.45
CA ASP A 174 -14.07 -6.57 14.46
C ASP A 174 -13.63 -8.03 14.55
N ASN A 175 -12.41 -8.31 14.15
CA ASN A 175 -11.78 -9.64 14.26
C ASN A 175 -10.48 -9.59 15.10
N GLU A 176 -10.27 -8.51 15.83
CA GLU A 176 -9.15 -8.24 16.74
C GLU A 176 -7.78 -8.10 16.06
N MET A 177 -7.77 -7.95 14.73
CA MET A 177 -6.53 -7.91 13.95
C MET A 177 -6.62 -6.88 12.82
N SER A 178 -5.55 -6.09 12.68
CA SER A 178 -5.20 -5.39 11.45
C SER A 178 -4.49 -6.36 10.46
N ILE A 179 -3.45 -5.92 9.77
CA ILE A 179 -2.49 -6.84 9.12
C ILE A 179 -1.79 -7.64 10.22
N ALA A 180 -1.13 -6.96 11.16
CA ALA A 180 -0.60 -7.46 12.41
C ALA A 180 -1.59 -7.20 13.56
N GLU A 181 -1.11 -7.15 14.80
CA GLU A 181 -1.91 -6.79 15.97
C GLU A 181 -2.39 -5.34 15.92
N ASN A 182 -3.53 -5.08 16.52
CA ASN A 182 -4.10 -3.73 16.60
C ASN A 182 -3.39 -2.87 17.66
N HIS A 183 -3.07 -1.62 17.30
CA HIS A 183 -2.46 -0.63 18.18
C HIS A 183 -3.31 0.64 18.24
N GLY A 184 -3.53 1.17 19.46
CA GLY A 184 -4.28 2.41 19.69
C GLY A 184 -5.30 2.30 20.82
N GLY A 185 -5.72 3.46 21.31
CA GLY A 185 -6.66 3.56 22.44
C GLY A 185 -8.06 3.04 22.15
N ILE A 186 -8.52 3.16 20.89
CA ILE A 186 -9.83 2.69 20.45
C ILE A 186 -10.02 1.19 20.66
N TYR A 187 -8.97 0.39 20.50
CA TYR A 187 -9.04 -1.07 20.63
C TYR A 187 -9.29 -1.54 22.07
N LYS A 188 -8.95 -0.70 23.07
CA LYS A 188 -9.34 -0.94 24.47
C LYS A 188 -10.86 -0.83 24.64
N ASN A 189 -11.48 0.13 23.95
CA ASN A 189 -12.93 0.28 23.96
C ASN A 189 -13.62 -0.85 23.18
N LEU A 190 -13.14 -1.19 21.98
CA LEU A 190 -13.68 -2.32 21.21
C LEU A 190 -13.62 -3.62 22.02
N ARG A 191 -12.50 -3.89 22.71
CA ARG A 191 -12.38 -5.04 23.61
C ARG A 191 -13.41 -4.99 24.73
N ALA A 192 -13.57 -3.86 25.43
CA ALA A 192 -14.57 -3.72 26.48
C ALA A 192 -16.00 -3.93 25.96
N LEU A 193 -16.29 -3.47 24.74
CA LEU A 193 -17.57 -3.71 24.07
C LEU A 193 -17.79 -5.19 23.74
N ARG A 194 -16.76 -5.92 23.29
CA ARG A 194 -16.84 -7.37 23.08
C ARG A 194 -17.05 -8.12 24.40
N GLU A 195 -16.20 -7.89 25.38
CA GLU A 195 -16.26 -8.55 26.69
C GLU A 195 -17.60 -8.32 27.40
N SER A 196 -18.20 -7.15 27.23
CA SER A 196 -19.51 -6.80 27.80
C SER A 196 -20.69 -7.14 26.89
N ARG A 197 -20.46 -7.74 25.72
CA ARG A 197 -21.49 -7.98 24.70
C ARG A 197 -22.28 -6.72 24.35
N GLY A 198 -21.55 -5.61 24.17
CA GLY A 198 -22.11 -4.33 23.78
C GLY A 198 -22.76 -3.50 24.88
N THR A 199 -22.73 -3.98 26.13
CA THR A 199 -23.40 -3.29 27.27
C THR A 199 -22.50 -2.35 28.07
N CYS A 200 -21.20 -2.25 27.72
CA CYS A 200 -20.26 -1.37 28.40
C CYS A 200 -20.79 0.07 28.44
N GLU A 201 -20.78 0.68 29.62
CA GLU A 201 -21.23 2.06 29.83
C GLU A 201 -20.39 3.05 28.96
N HIS A 202 -19.09 2.82 28.93
CA HIS A 202 -18.17 3.62 28.11
C HIS A 202 -18.16 3.09 26.68
N ASN A 203 -19.16 3.48 25.90
CA ASN A 203 -19.27 3.15 24.48
C ASN A 203 -18.96 4.39 23.64
N TRP A 204 -17.83 4.34 22.95
CA TRP A 204 -17.33 5.44 22.14
C TRP A 204 -18.31 5.85 21.02
N PHE A 205 -18.93 4.88 20.33
CA PHE A 205 -19.90 5.17 19.28
C PHE A 205 -21.15 5.86 19.82
N LYS A 206 -21.67 5.40 20.98
CA LYS A 206 -22.81 6.05 21.65
C LYS A 206 -22.48 7.46 22.14
N ALA A 207 -21.23 7.68 22.59
CA ALA A 207 -20.78 9.00 23.01
C ALA A 207 -20.79 10.03 21.87
N TRP A 208 -20.66 9.58 20.62
CA TRP A 208 -20.77 10.41 19.43
C TRP A 208 -22.20 10.51 18.87
N GLY A 209 -23.20 9.86 19.48
CA GLY A 209 -24.60 9.98 19.08
C GLY A 209 -25.12 8.86 18.17
N PHE A 210 -24.32 7.84 17.89
CA PHE A 210 -24.80 6.70 17.13
C PHE A 210 -25.77 5.81 17.92
N GLU A 211 -26.80 5.31 17.26
CA GLU A 211 -27.44 4.07 17.69
C GLU A 211 -26.42 2.93 17.55
N TYR A 212 -26.39 2.03 18.52
CA TYR A 212 -25.36 0.98 18.55
C TYR A 212 -25.97 -0.40 18.74
N LYS A 213 -25.58 -1.34 17.88
CA LYS A 213 -25.93 -2.76 17.95
C LYS A 213 -24.66 -3.57 18.01
N TYR A 214 -24.62 -4.58 18.87
CA TYR A 214 -23.51 -5.53 18.96
C TYR A 214 -23.96 -6.94 18.61
N LEU A 215 -23.14 -7.68 17.87
CA LEU A 215 -23.34 -9.10 17.56
C LEU A 215 -22.06 -9.89 17.82
N GLU A 216 -22.09 -10.78 18.81
CA GLU A 216 -20.99 -11.67 19.15
C GLU A 216 -20.75 -12.74 18.08
N GLU A 217 -21.84 -13.30 17.53
CA GLU A 217 -21.80 -14.44 16.60
C GLU A 217 -21.73 -13.95 15.14
N GLY A 218 -20.68 -13.17 14.82
CA GLY A 218 -20.52 -12.51 13.52
C GLY A 218 -20.25 -13.43 12.32
N ASN A 219 -20.11 -14.74 12.55
CA ASN A 219 -20.07 -15.76 11.51
C ASN A 219 -21.34 -16.65 11.49
N ASN A 220 -22.43 -16.22 12.16
CA ASN A 220 -23.72 -16.90 12.14
C ASN A 220 -24.71 -16.15 11.25
N ILE A 221 -25.11 -16.75 10.11
CA ILE A 221 -25.97 -16.10 9.11
C ILE A 221 -27.34 -15.71 9.69
N GLU A 222 -27.96 -16.55 10.50
CA GLU A 222 -29.27 -16.25 11.10
C GLU A 222 -29.21 -15.00 11.98
N LYS A 223 -28.19 -14.91 12.84
CA LYS A 223 -27.98 -13.78 13.75
C LYS A 223 -27.62 -12.49 13.00
N LEU A 224 -26.81 -12.63 11.95
CA LEU A 224 -26.49 -11.51 11.04
C LEU A 224 -27.75 -10.98 10.33
N ILE A 225 -28.61 -11.88 9.82
CA ILE A 225 -29.89 -11.47 9.20
C ILE A 225 -30.79 -10.75 10.22
N GLU A 226 -30.88 -11.25 11.47
CA GLU A 226 -31.66 -10.61 12.53
C GLU A 226 -31.19 -9.16 12.79
N VAL A 227 -29.86 -8.98 12.99
CA VAL A 227 -29.32 -7.65 13.31
C VAL A 227 -29.43 -6.70 12.11
N PHE A 228 -29.16 -7.15 10.88
CA PHE A 228 -29.25 -6.30 9.70
C PHE A 228 -30.71 -5.91 9.39
N LYS A 229 -31.68 -6.82 9.55
CA LYS A 229 -33.11 -6.48 9.46
C LYS A 229 -33.51 -5.43 10.48
N SER A 230 -32.92 -5.43 11.69
CA SER A 230 -33.26 -4.48 12.74
C SER A 230 -32.77 -3.05 12.47
N VAL A 231 -31.89 -2.86 11.50
CA VAL A 231 -31.32 -1.54 11.12
C VAL A 231 -31.66 -1.13 9.71
N LYS A 232 -32.27 -2.01 8.88
CA LYS A 232 -32.72 -1.67 7.53
C LYS A 232 -33.78 -0.58 7.59
N GLY A 233 -33.56 0.52 6.86
CA GLY A 233 -34.45 1.67 6.84
C GLY A 233 -34.38 2.52 8.10
N THR A 234 -33.29 2.43 8.89
CA THR A 234 -33.08 3.32 10.04
C THR A 234 -33.12 4.79 9.62
N ASP A 235 -33.63 5.65 10.48
CA ASP A 235 -33.67 7.10 10.33
C ASP A 235 -32.53 7.81 11.11
N LYS A 236 -31.69 7.04 11.80
CA LYS A 236 -30.59 7.55 12.63
C LYS A 236 -29.25 6.94 12.24
N PRO A 237 -28.13 7.66 12.42
CA PRO A 237 -26.80 7.09 12.27
C PRO A 237 -26.65 5.87 13.20
N THR A 238 -26.33 4.73 12.63
CA THR A 238 -26.32 3.45 13.34
C THR A 238 -25.02 2.70 13.12
N VAL A 239 -24.37 2.27 14.20
CA VAL A 239 -23.22 1.35 14.17
C VAL A 239 -23.68 -0.06 14.49
N VAL A 240 -23.36 -0.99 13.62
CA VAL A 240 -23.49 -2.44 13.85
C VAL A 240 -22.08 -3.02 14.01
N HIS A 241 -21.73 -3.36 15.24
CA HIS A 241 -20.43 -3.94 15.59
C HIS A 241 -20.57 -5.45 15.62
N ILE A 242 -19.97 -6.13 14.65
CA ILE A 242 -19.97 -7.60 14.55
C ILE A 242 -18.61 -8.16 14.91
N HIS A 243 -18.58 -9.18 15.77
CA HIS A 243 -17.36 -9.90 16.12
C HIS A 243 -17.21 -11.13 15.24
N THR A 244 -16.17 -11.17 14.41
CA THR A 244 -15.93 -12.24 13.43
C THR A 244 -14.58 -12.92 13.67
N GLU A 245 -14.41 -14.12 13.09
CA GLU A 245 -13.14 -14.85 13.12
C GLU A 245 -12.38 -14.65 11.80
N LYS A 246 -11.24 -13.94 11.86
CA LYS A 246 -10.35 -13.79 10.69
C LYS A 246 -9.82 -15.15 10.24
N GLY A 247 -10.06 -15.51 8.96
CA GLY A 247 -9.67 -16.83 8.43
C GLY A 247 -10.69 -17.94 8.66
N HIS A 248 -11.92 -17.62 9.08
CA HIS A 248 -12.99 -18.55 9.42
C HIS A 248 -13.19 -19.65 8.37
N GLY A 249 -13.22 -20.92 8.83
CA GLY A 249 -13.40 -22.09 7.97
C GLY A 249 -12.13 -22.62 7.27
N TYR A 250 -10.94 -22.03 7.57
CA TYR A 250 -9.65 -22.52 7.08
C TYR A 250 -8.61 -22.54 8.22
N ALA A 251 -8.37 -23.72 8.78
CA ALA A 251 -7.56 -23.89 9.99
C ALA A 251 -6.16 -23.22 9.93
N PRO A 252 -5.38 -23.29 8.81
CA PRO A 252 -4.10 -22.59 8.74
C PRO A 252 -4.22 -21.07 8.91
N ALA A 253 -5.28 -20.45 8.37
CA ALA A 253 -5.50 -19.02 8.46
C ALA A 253 -5.96 -18.57 9.86
N VAL A 254 -6.77 -19.39 10.53
CA VAL A 254 -7.18 -19.16 11.92
C VAL A 254 -5.98 -19.26 12.87
N ALA A 255 -5.09 -20.25 12.63
CA ALA A 255 -3.92 -20.49 13.48
C ALA A 255 -2.84 -19.39 13.39
N ASN A 256 -2.74 -18.69 12.25
CA ASN A 256 -1.75 -17.61 12.04
C ASN A 256 -2.36 -16.46 11.23
N LYS A 257 -3.16 -15.64 11.89
CA LYS A 257 -3.96 -14.57 11.28
C LYS A 257 -3.11 -13.52 10.55
N GLU A 258 -1.90 -13.21 11.03
CA GLU A 258 -0.97 -12.25 10.39
C GLU A 258 -0.42 -12.81 9.09
N ALA A 259 0.14 -14.01 9.10
CA ALA A 259 0.72 -14.65 7.90
C ALA A 259 -0.32 -14.93 6.79
N TRP A 260 -1.60 -15.03 7.17
CA TRP A 260 -2.71 -15.28 6.26
C TRP A 260 -3.56 -14.06 5.94
N HIS A 261 -3.09 -12.85 6.28
CA HIS A 261 -3.77 -11.63 5.84
C HIS A 261 -3.76 -11.53 4.31
N TRP A 262 -2.58 -11.62 3.71
CA TRP A 262 -2.36 -11.67 2.26
C TRP A 262 -1.32 -12.75 1.96
N GLY A 263 -1.38 -13.36 0.79
CA GLY A 263 -0.40 -14.37 0.43
C GLY A 263 -0.28 -14.67 -1.05
N LEU A 264 0.88 -15.21 -1.41
CA LEU A 264 1.15 -15.84 -2.70
C LEU A 264 0.37 -17.16 -2.83
N PRO A 265 0.27 -17.78 -4.03
CA PRO A 265 -0.30 -19.09 -4.22
C PRO A 265 0.23 -20.15 -3.24
N PHE A 266 -0.63 -21.08 -2.81
CA PHE A 266 -0.31 -22.07 -1.80
C PHE A 266 -1.05 -23.39 -2.06
N ASN A 267 -0.59 -24.47 -1.44
CA ASN A 267 -1.31 -25.75 -1.45
C ASN A 267 -2.51 -25.66 -0.50
N LEU A 268 -3.70 -25.91 -1.04
CA LEU A 268 -4.96 -25.79 -0.30
C LEU A 268 -5.08 -26.81 0.84
N GLU A 269 -4.47 -28.01 0.71
CA GLU A 269 -4.62 -29.10 1.68
C GLU A 269 -3.88 -28.81 2.99
N ASP A 270 -2.66 -28.27 2.92
CA ASP A 270 -1.77 -28.08 4.07
C ASP A 270 -1.32 -26.63 4.30
N GLY A 271 -1.71 -25.71 3.42
CA GLY A 271 -1.31 -24.31 3.49
C GLY A 271 0.16 -24.06 3.14
N SER A 272 0.89 -25.06 2.69
CA SER A 272 2.29 -24.89 2.30
C SER A 272 2.42 -23.97 1.09
N ARG A 273 3.43 -23.13 1.10
CA ARG A 273 3.75 -22.20 0.00
C ARG A 273 4.98 -22.70 -0.75
N PRO A 274 4.81 -23.49 -1.82
CA PRO A 274 5.94 -23.95 -2.61
C PRO A 274 6.64 -22.75 -3.27
N ARG A 275 7.92 -22.62 -3.06
CA ARG A 275 8.75 -21.68 -3.83
C ARG A 275 8.99 -22.32 -5.21
N LYS A 276 8.30 -21.83 -6.23
CA LYS A 276 8.56 -22.21 -7.63
C LYS A 276 9.40 -21.13 -8.30
N ASN A 277 10.43 -21.54 -9.03
CA ASN A 277 11.05 -20.70 -10.07
C ASN A 277 10.24 -20.82 -11.36
N ASP A 278 10.49 -19.95 -12.34
CA ASP A 278 9.80 -19.82 -13.63
C ASP A 278 9.68 -21.15 -14.42
N ASN A 279 10.49 -22.16 -14.10
CA ASN A 279 10.51 -23.48 -14.74
C ASN A 279 9.76 -24.57 -13.95
N GLY A 280 9.00 -24.21 -12.91
CA GLY A 280 8.20 -25.16 -12.11
C GLY A 280 9.02 -26.05 -11.16
N THR A 281 10.33 -25.85 -11.06
CA THR A 281 11.21 -26.52 -10.09
C THR A 281 11.32 -25.67 -8.82
N ILE A 282 11.29 -26.33 -7.65
CA ILE A 282 11.55 -25.68 -6.36
C ILE A 282 13.07 -25.51 -6.23
N PRO A 283 13.61 -24.28 -6.20
CA PRO A 283 15.05 -24.12 -6.00
C PRO A 283 15.44 -24.55 -4.58
N GLN A 284 16.47 -25.33 -4.46
CA GLN A 284 17.20 -25.55 -3.20
C GLN A 284 18.19 -24.39 -2.93
N THR A 285 17.85 -23.17 -3.31
CA THR A 285 18.71 -22.00 -3.08
C THR A 285 18.35 -21.34 -1.76
N ALA A 286 19.37 -20.75 -1.10
CA ALA A 286 19.20 -19.90 0.07
C ALA A 286 18.08 -18.88 -0.12
N PRO A 287 17.38 -18.44 0.96
CA PRO A 287 16.40 -17.35 0.85
C PRO A 287 17.05 -16.19 0.10
N GLN A 288 16.37 -15.72 -0.95
CA GLN A 288 16.83 -14.51 -1.65
C GLN A 288 16.83 -13.37 -0.61
N GLU A 289 17.93 -12.63 -0.52
CA GLU A 289 18.04 -11.47 0.36
C GLU A 289 16.97 -10.45 0.00
N ASP A 290 16.40 -9.82 1.01
CA ASP A 290 15.46 -8.72 0.87
C ASP A 290 15.82 -7.56 1.80
N TYR A 291 15.52 -6.33 1.36
CA TYR A 291 15.86 -5.12 2.11
C TYR A 291 15.15 -5.03 3.46
N GLY A 292 13.94 -5.58 3.61
CA GLY A 292 13.23 -5.57 4.89
C GLY A 292 13.97 -6.39 5.94
N THR A 293 14.35 -7.62 5.59
CA THR A 293 15.14 -8.49 6.49
C THR A 293 16.50 -7.86 6.83
N LEU A 294 17.23 -7.38 5.82
CA LEU A 294 18.53 -6.72 6.02
C LEU A 294 18.41 -5.46 6.90
N PHE A 295 17.38 -4.65 6.67
CA PHE A 295 17.10 -3.43 7.45
C PHE A 295 16.80 -3.77 8.91
N SER A 296 15.87 -4.69 9.18
CA SER A 296 15.50 -5.05 10.55
C SER A 296 16.67 -5.66 11.32
N ASP A 297 17.49 -6.52 10.67
CA ASP A 297 18.69 -7.10 11.27
C ASP A 297 19.76 -6.02 11.57
N TRP A 298 19.91 -5.05 10.67
CA TRP A 298 20.79 -3.91 10.89
C TRP A 298 20.28 -3.04 12.05
N MET A 299 18.99 -2.68 12.05
CA MET A 299 18.36 -1.88 13.11
C MET A 299 18.53 -2.54 14.48
N LEU A 300 18.26 -3.84 14.61
CA LEU A 300 18.41 -4.57 15.87
C LEU A 300 19.85 -4.55 16.39
N ARG A 301 20.86 -4.59 15.51
CA ARG A 301 22.26 -4.47 15.92
C ARG A 301 22.59 -3.08 16.44
N GLU A 302 22.19 -2.03 15.73
CA GLU A 302 22.44 -0.65 16.12
C GLU A 302 21.68 -0.25 17.40
N MET A 303 20.43 -0.68 17.56
CA MET A 303 19.59 -0.46 18.76
C MET A 303 20.19 -1.01 20.04
N LYS A 304 21.04 -2.05 19.96
CA LYS A 304 21.75 -2.57 21.14
C LYS A 304 22.73 -1.54 21.70
N GLN A 305 23.31 -0.72 20.83
CA GLN A 305 24.32 0.28 21.16
C GLN A 305 23.70 1.68 21.35
N ASP A 306 22.70 2.03 20.54
CA ASP A 306 22.00 3.31 20.61
C ASP A 306 20.56 3.13 21.10
N LYS A 307 20.26 3.61 22.30
CA LYS A 307 18.92 3.54 22.91
C LYS A 307 17.98 4.64 22.40
N THR A 308 18.48 5.61 21.67
CA THR A 308 17.69 6.67 21.06
C THR A 308 17.18 6.30 19.65
N LEU A 309 17.73 5.24 19.04
CA LEU A 309 17.31 4.73 17.73
C LEU A 309 15.98 3.98 17.82
N ILE A 310 14.98 4.44 17.09
CA ILE A 310 13.61 3.92 17.13
C ILE A 310 13.16 3.51 15.72
N ALA A 311 12.68 2.29 15.55
CA ALA A 311 11.95 1.87 14.35
C ALA A 311 10.46 2.16 14.52
N VAL A 312 9.85 2.82 13.53
CA VAL A 312 8.42 3.16 13.50
C VAL A 312 7.76 2.52 12.30
N THR A 313 6.60 1.92 12.49
CA THR A 313 5.74 1.39 11.42
C THR A 313 4.29 1.83 11.63
N ALA A 314 3.51 1.86 10.56
CA ALA A 314 2.08 2.20 10.59
C ALA A 314 1.29 1.02 10.01
N GLY A 315 1.03 0.00 10.85
CA GLY A 315 0.26 -1.20 10.49
C GLY A 315 0.99 -2.18 9.55
N THR A 316 2.22 -1.89 9.13
CA THR A 316 2.97 -2.69 8.15
C THR A 316 4.37 -3.11 8.64
N PRO A 317 4.52 -3.73 9.83
CA PRO A 317 5.84 -4.09 10.35
C PRO A 317 6.61 -5.08 9.44
N ALA A 318 5.90 -5.91 8.68
CA ALA A 318 6.50 -6.83 7.72
C ALA A 318 7.24 -6.12 6.58
N ALA A 319 6.80 -4.91 6.16
CA ALA A 319 7.47 -4.10 5.15
C ALA A 319 8.88 -3.66 5.60
N ALA A 320 9.05 -3.48 6.91
CA ALA A 320 10.32 -3.17 7.56
C ALA A 320 11.09 -4.44 8.00
N GLY A 321 10.61 -5.65 7.66
CA GLY A 321 11.21 -6.92 8.05
C GLY A 321 11.07 -7.26 9.55
N PHE A 322 10.27 -6.51 10.31
CA PHE A 322 10.03 -6.75 11.72
C PHE A 322 8.98 -7.85 11.93
N THR A 323 9.42 -9.09 11.95
CA THR A 323 8.63 -10.25 12.38
C THR A 323 8.24 -10.12 13.86
N VAL A 324 7.30 -10.95 14.33
CA VAL A 324 6.90 -10.98 15.76
C VAL A 324 8.12 -11.11 16.69
N ASP A 325 9.05 -12.02 16.38
CA ASP A 325 10.26 -12.24 17.19
C ASP A 325 11.15 -10.99 17.20
N LYS A 326 11.35 -10.35 16.04
CA LYS A 326 12.16 -9.12 15.95
C LYS A 326 11.51 -7.94 16.66
N ARG A 327 10.17 -7.82 16.60
CA ARG A 327 9.43 -6.82 17.40
C ARG A 327 9.62 -7.03 18.90
N ASN A 328 9.55 -8.29 19.35
CA ASN A 328 9.81 -8.65 20.75
C ASN A 328 11.25 -8.36 21.17
N GLU A 329 12.25 -8.64 20.30
CA GLU A 329 13.66 -8.34 20.56
C GLU A 329 13.89 -6.82 20.64
N ALA A 330 13.33 -6.04 19.74
CA ALA A 330 13.43 -4.57 19.74
C ALA A 330 12.74 -3.93 20.96
N GLY A 331 11.68 -4.55 21.46
CA GLY A 331 10.92 -4.07 22.61
C GLY A 331 10.42 -2.63 22.42
N LYS A 332 10.80 -1.72 23.34
CA LYS A 332 10.37 -0.31 23.27
C LYS A 332 10.96 0.50 22.09
N GLN A 333 11.97 -0.03 21.42
CA GLN A 333 12.60 0.64 20.28
C GLN A 333 11.92 0.30 18.94
N HIS A 334 10.93 -0.61 18.91
CA HIS A 334 9.99 -0.77 17.80
C HIS A 334 8.61 -0.27 18.23
N ILE A 335 8.03 0.60 17.42
CA ILE A 335 6.72 1.18 17.66
C ILE A 335 5.87 0.99 16.40
N ASP A 336 4.82 0.17 16.50
CA ASP A 336 3.75 0.15 15.52
C ASP A 336 2.58 0.97 16.06
N ILE A 337 2.07 1.88 15.25
CA ILE A 337 1.00 2.81 15.67
C ILE A 337 -0.37 2.45 15.09
N GLY A 338 -0.50 1.28 14.48
CA GLY A 338 -1.66 0.93 13.68
C GLY A 338 -1.64 1.63 12.31
N ILE A 339 -2.71 1.51 11.54
CA ILE A 339 -2.81 2.14 10.22
C ILE A 339 -3.13 3.63 10.40
N ALA A 340 -2.09 4.43 10.62
CA ALA A 340 -2.19 5.86 10.94
C ALA A 340 -0.93 6.61 10.45
N GLU A 341 -0.76 6.69 9.14
CA GLU A 341 0.44 7.26 8.51
C GLU A 341 0.63 8.74 8.85
N GLU A 342 -0.45 9.52 8.91
CA GLU A 342 -0.42 10.95 9.27
C GLU A 342 0.12 11.13 10.70
N GLN A 343 -0.36 10.29 11.63
CA GLN A 343 0.15 10.24 13.00
C GLN A 343 1.63 9.84 13.05
N ALA A 344 2.06 8.88 12.18
CA ALA A 344 3.47 8.49 12.10
C ALA A 344 4.35 9.67 11.74
N ALA A 345 4.02 10.41 10.68
CA ALA A 345 4.80 11.55 10.21
C ALA A 345 4.92 12.65 11.28
N ALA A 346 3.83 13.01 11.94
CA ALA A 346 3.83 13.99 13.03
C ALA A 346 4.61 13.45 14.26
N MET A 347 4.42 12.18 14.62
CA MET A 347 5.04 11.57 15.79
C MET A 347 6.57 11.47 15.65
N ILE A 348 7.10 11.08 14.49
CA ILE A 348 8.56 11.04 14.28
C ILE A 348 9.19 12.42 14.39
N SER A 349 8.48 13.47 13.98
CA SER A 349 8.92 14.85 14.19
C SER A 349 9.04 15.17 15.68
N GLY A 350 8.01 14.84 16.48
CA GLY A 350 8.04 14.99 17.93
C GLY A 350 9.14 14.18 18.60
N MET A 351 9.38 12.93 18.14
CA MET A 351 10.46 12.07 18.64
C MET A 351 11.84 12.70 18.37
N ALA A 352 12.09 13.14 17.14
CA ALA A 352 13.34 13.80 16.77
C ALA A 352 13.56 15.07 17.58
N LYS A 353 12.52 15.89 17.77
CA LYS A 353 12.56 17.08 18.63
C LYS A 353 12.88 16.73 20.09
N GLY A 354 12.44 15.56 20.54
CA GLY A 354 12.71 15.02 21.88
C GLY A 354 14.08 14.36 22.03
N GLY A 355 14.93 14.38 20.99
CA GLY A 355 16.30 13.83 21.01
C GLY A 355 16.37 12.33 20.72
N LEU A 356 15.34 11.76 20.08
CA LEU A 356 15.37 10.39 19.54
C LEU A 356 15.75 10.40 18.06
N HIS A 357 16.20 9.26 17.55
CA HIS A 357 16.51 9.02 16.14
C HIS A 357 15.46 8.07 15.52
N PRO A 358 14.27 8.56 15.15
CA PRO A 358 13.23 7.73 14.56
C PRO A 358 13.52 7.42 13.09
N VAL A 359 13.31 6.16 12.71
CA VAL A 359 13.28 5.69 11.33
C VAL A 359 11.90 5.10 11.04
N TRP A 360 11.10 5.81 10.27
CA TRP A 360 9.76 5.35 9.88
C TRP A 360 9.81 4.66 8.52
N THR A 361 9.44 3.37 8.49
CA THR A 361 9.31 2.62 7.24
C THR A 361 7.88 2.64 6.75
N VAL A 362 7.69 3.05 5.48
CA VAL A 362 6.39 3.20 4.85
C VAL A 362 6.45 2.87 3.36
N TYR A 363 5.39 2.27 2.81
CA TYR A 363 5.28 2.05 1.37
C TYR A 363 5.08 3.37 0.60
N SER A 364 5.69 3.44 -0.57
CA SER A 364 5.60 4.57 -1.51
C SER A 364 4.14 4.99 -1.82
N THR A 365 3.21 4.03 -1.87
CA THR A 365 1.79 4.33 -2.06
C THR A 365 1.14 4.90 -0.80
N PHE A 366 1.50 4.45 0.41
CA PHE A 366 0.85 4.89 1.66
C PHE A 366 1.36 6.24 2.16
N ILE A 367 2.62 6.59 1.87
CA ILE A 367 3.18 7.90 2.22
C ILE A 367 2.41 9.07 1.58
N GLN A 368 1.62 8.82 0.53
CA GLN A 368 0.82 9.84 -0.15
C GLN A 368 -0.16 10.57 0.78
N ARG A 369 -0.63 9.92 1.85
CA ARG A 369 -1.52 10.52 2.86
C ARG A 369 -0.86 11.61 3.68
N THR A 370 0.48 11.65 3.72
CA THR A 370 1.25 12.40 4.72
C THR A 370 1.96 13.61 4.16
N TYR A 371 1.56 14.07 2.96
CA TYR A 371 2.21 15.24 2.33
C TYR A 371 2.24 16.46 3.25
N ASP A 372 1.10 16.79 3.84
CA ASP A 372 0.98 17.96 4.72
C ASP A 372 1.80 17.79 6.00
N GLN A 373 1.71 16.62 6.66
CA GLN A 373 2.45 16.37 7.91
C GLN A 373 3.96 16.33 7.68
N ILE A 374 4.43 15.80 6.54
CA ILE A 374 5.86 15.87 6.20
C ILE A 374 6.27 17.32 5.94
N ALA A 375 5.48 18.09 5.22
CA ALA A 375 5.79 19.50 4.93
C ALA A 375 5.72 20.36 6.20
N GLN A 376 4.60 20.31 6.94
CA GLN A 376 4.32 21.21 8.07
C GLN A 376 4.99 20.75 9.36
N ASP A 377 4.77 19.49 9.75
CA ASP A 377 5.22 19.04 11.07
C ASP A 377 6.70 18.66 11.09
N LEU A 378 7.24 18.15 9.96
CA LEU A 378 8.61 17.67 9.89
C LEU A 378 9.56 18.70 9.25
N CYS A 379 9.32 19.13 7.99
CA CYS A 379 10.28 19.91 7.22
C CYS A 379 10.36 21.38 7.66
N ILE A 380 9.24 22.07 7.90
CA ILE A 380 9.25 23.46 8.41
C ILE A 380 9.98 23.53 9.75
N ASN A 381 9.85 22.49 10.57
CA ASN A 381 10.51 22.38 11.87
C ASN A 381 11.96 21.90 11.79
N SER A 382 12.43 21.46 10.62
CA SER A 382 13.78 20.93 10.39
C SER A 382 14.16 19.82 11.40
N ASN A 383 13.19 18.97 11.79
CA ASN A 383 13.45 17.88 12.73
C ASN A 383 14.10 16.69 12.02
N PRO A 384 15.27 16.20 12.49
CA PRO A 384 16.08 15.20 11.77
C PRO A 384 15.53 13.77 11.96
N ALA A 385 14.38 13.49 11.38
CA ALA A 385 13.82 12.13 11.31
C ALA A 385 14.13 11.48 9.95
N VAL A 386 14.15 10.15 9.93
CA VAL A 386 14.39 9.38 8.71
C VAL A 386 13.09 8.72 8.26
N ILE A 387 12.78 8.83 6.97
CA ILE A 387 11.67 8.14 6.31
C ILE A 387 12.25 7.11 5.35
N ASN A 388 12.05 5.83 5.65
CA ASN A 388 12.49 4.71 4.83
C ASN A 388 11.36 4.33 3.87
N VAL A 389 11.41 4.82 2.62
CA VAL A 389 10.35 4.65 1.61
C VAL A 389 10.59 3.34 0.86
N VAL A 390 9.73 2.35 1.09
CA VAL A 390 9.83 1.03 0.46
C VAL A 390 8.86 0.88 -0.71
N GLY A 391 9.21 0.02 -1.64
CA GLY A 391 8.34 -0.35 -2.75
C GLY A 391 8.10 0.76 -3.76
N GLY A 392 9.02 1.72 -3.92
CA GLY A 392 8.89 2.74 -4.96
C GLY A 392 9.23 2.20 -6.35
N GLY A 393 8.51 2.65 -7.37
CA GLY A 393 8.78 2.34 -8.78
C GLY A 393 8.01 1.17 -9.36
N VAL A 394 8.32 0.82 -10.61
CA VAL A 394 7.58 -0.16 -11.44
C VAL A 394 7.67 -1.61 -10.96
N ASN A 395 8.65 -1.95 -10.13
CA ASN A 395 8.88 -3.31 -9.65
C ASN A 395 8.13 -3.63 -8.35
N SER A 396 7.24 -2.77 -7.91
CA SER A 396 6.48 -2.91 -6.68
C SER A 396 5.03 -3.35 -6.97
N MET A 397 4.08 -2.80 -6.22
CA MET A 397 2.66 -3.11 -6.40
C MET A 397 2.16 -2.56 -7.73
N ASN A 398 1.40 -3.36 -8.47
CA ASN A 398 0.93 -3.04 -9.81
C ASN A 398 -0.59 -2.90 -9.93
N ASP A 399 -1.31 -2.98 -8.82
CA ASP A 399 -2.75 -2.73 -8.75
C ASP A 399 -3.04 -1.22 -8.76
N ILE A 400 -4.11 -0.80 -9.43
CA ILE A 400 -4.47 0.62 -9.61
C ILE A 400 -4.58 1.39 -8.29
N THR A 401 -5.02 0.73 -7.23
CA THR A 401 -5.20 1.34 -5.90
C THR A 401 -3.90 1.46 -5.11
N HIS A 402 -2.84 0.74 -5.53
CA HIS A 402 -1.56 0.66 -4.83
C HIS A 402 -0.36 1.04 -5.70
N ILE A 403 -0.57 1.83 -6.78
CA ILE A 403 0.51 2.24 -7.68
C ILE A 403 1.60 3.00 -6.92
N CYS A 404 2.85 2.56 -7.07
CA CYS A 404 4.02 3.10 -6.37
C CYS A 404 4.89 4.01 -7.26
N LEU A 405 4.27 4.81 -8.14
CA LEU A 405 4.97 5.61 -9.14
C LEU A 405 5.10 7.10 -8.79
N PHE A 406 4.40 7.58 -7.76
CA PHE A 406 4.22 9.03 -7.53
C PHE A 406 5.04 9.61 -6.38
N ASP A 407 5.83 8.80 -5.68
CA ASP A 407 6.65 9.23 -4.55
C ASP A 407 7.69 10.30 -4.94
N ILE A 408 8.36 10.15 -6.09
CA ILE A 408 9.36 11.12 -6.55
C ILE A 408 8.74 12.50 -6.79
N PRO A 409 7.72 12.67 -7.66
CA PRO A 409 7.09 13.98 -7.87
C PRO A 409 6.56 14.59 -6.58
N MET A 410 5.94 13.80 -5.73
CA MET A 410 5.30 14.25 -4.50
C MET A 410 6.33 14.72 -3.48
N LEU A 411 7.27 13.87 -3.08
CA LEU A 411 8.25 14.19 -2.03
C LEU A 411 9.24 15.27 -2.49
N CYS A 412 9.62 15.26 -3.76
CA CYS A 412 10.52 16.26 -4.31
C CYS A 412 9.92 17.68 -4.39
N SER A 413 8.61 17.84 -4.22
CA SER A 413 7.96 19.15 -4.14
C SER A 413 7.99 19.76 -2.73
N ILE A 414 8.39 18.98 -1.70
CA ILE A 414 8.43 19.46 -0.31
C ILE A 414 9.76 20.15 -0.02
N PRO A 415 9.76 21.46 0.30
CA PRO A 415 10.98 22.17 0.65
C PRO A 415 11.60 21.66 1.95
N GLY A 416 12.93 21.55 1.99
CA GLY A 416 13.65 21.15 3.19
C GLY A 416 13.79 19.64 3.42
N LEU A 417 13.08 18.82 2.67
CA LEU A 417 13.25 17.37 2.66
C LEU A 417 14.47 16.99 1.81
N ILE A 418 15.35 16.15 2.33
CA ILE A 418 16.37 15.48 1.52
C ILE A 418 15.81 14.13 1.08
N TYR A 419 15.82 13.83 -0.22
CA TYR A 419 15.33 12.56 -0.74
C TYR A 419 16.44 11.83 -1.49
N LEU A 420 16.95 10.76 -0.87
CA LEU A 420 18.08 9.96 -1.37
C LEU A 420 17.58 8.69 -2.08
N ALA A 421 18.30 8.29 -3.13
CA ALA A 421 18.03 7.08 -3.89
C ALA A 421 19.32 6.26 -4.08
N PRO A 422 19.65 5.36 -3.15
CA PRO A 422 20.80 4.46 -3.27
C PRO A 422 20.62 3.47 -4.44
N THR A 423 21.74 3.04 -4.99
CA THR A 423 21.80 2.09 -6.12
C THR A 423 22.23 0.68 -5.71
N THR A 424 22.87 0.55 -4.53
CA THR A 424 23.35 -0.72 -3.97
C THR A 424 23.01 -0.84 -2.48
N CYS A 425 23.12 -2.06 -1.97
CA CYS A 425 22.88 -2.35 -0.55
C CYS A 425 23.84 -1.59 0.36
N GLU A 426 25.11 -1.55 -0.02
CA GLU A 426 26.16 -0.85 0.75
C GLU A 426 25.90 0.66 0.77
N GLU A 427 25.51 1.23 -0.35
CA GLU A 427 25.15 2.66 -0.44
C GLU A 427 23.88 2.97 0.38
N TYR A 428 22.88 2.07 0.37
CA TYR A 428 21.68 2.20 1.19
C TYR A 428 22.01 2.29 2.68
N PHE A 429 22.82 1.38 3.21
CA PHE A 429 23.18 1.41 4.64
C PHE A 429 24.13 2.55 4.99
N ALA A 430 24.96 3.01 4.07
CA ALA A 430 25.77 4.20 4.27
C ALA A 430 24.89 5.47 4.35
N MET A 431 23.94 5.63 3.44
CA MET A 431 22.94 6.72 3.49
C MET A 431 22.09 6.68 4.75
N LEU A 432 21.62 5.49 5.13
CA LEU A 432 20.80 5.31 6.34
C LEU A 432 21.58 5.70 7.60
N ARG A 433 22.83 5.27 7.72
CA ARG A 433 23.69 5.63 8.85
C ARG A 433 23.93 7.13 8.93
N TRP A 434 24.27 7.77 7.79
CA TRP A 434 24.43 9.20 7.72
C TRP A 434 23.13 9.95 8.09
N ALA A 435 22.00 9.51 7.55
CA ALA A 435 20.71 10.13 7.82
C ALA A 435 20.29 10.08 9.30
N ILE A 436 20.67 9.01 10.01
CA ILE A 436 20.43 8.86 11.45
C ILE A 436 21.36 9.74 12.28
N GLN A 437 22.62 9.91 11.84
CA GLN A 437 23.65 10.65 12.60
C GLN A 437 23.60 12.17 12.40
N GLN A 438 23.07 12.67 11.29
CA GLN A 438 22.93 14.09 11.08
C GLN A 438 21.77 14.68 11.91
N ASP A 439 21.83 15.99 12.21
CA ASP A 439 20.96 16.66 13.16
C ASP A 439 20.24 17.91 12.59
N GLN A 440 20.21 18.09 11.27
CA GLN A 440 19.75 19.35 10.67
C GLN A 440 18.46 19.24 9.88
N LYS A 441 18.23 18.14 9.12
CA LYS A 441 17.11 18.05 8.19
C LYS A 441 16.45 16.66 8.22
N PRO A 442 15.16 16.57 7.91
CA PRO A 442 14.53 15.29 7.64
C PRO A 442 15.08 14.68 6.34
N VAL A 443 15.28 13.36 6.35
CA VAL A 443 15.81 12.60 5.22
C VAL A 443 14.86 11.47 4.86
N ALA A 444 14.41 11.42 3.61
CA ALA A 444 13.77 10.26 3.04
C ALA A 444 14.79 9.44 2.23
N ILE A 445 14.71 8.10 2.32
CA ILE A 445 15.55 7.19 1.55
C ILE A 445 14.64 6.26 0.75
N ARG A 446 14.76 6.27 -0.56
CA ARG A 446 14.02 5.42 -1.48
C ARG A 446 14.71 4.08 -1.62
N VAL A 447 14.22 3.07 -0.91
CA VAL A 447 14.80 1.72 -0.92
C VAL A 447 14.70 1.13 -2.33
N PRO A 448 15.79 0.57 -2.90
CA PRO A 448 15.73 -0.05 -4.22
C PRO A 448 14.70 -1.17 -4.30
N SER A 449 13.91 -1.21 -5.37
CA SER A 449 12.82 -2.18 -5.58
C SER A 449 13.11 -3.26 -6.62
N ASN A 450 14.30 -3.26 -7.21
CA ASN A 450 14.76 -4.21 -8.23
C ASN A 450 15.56 -5.40 -7.67
N GLY A 451 15.37 -5.72 -6.39
CA GLY A 451 16.16 -6.71 -5.66
C GLY A 451 17.37 -6.12 -4.95
N VAL A 452 18.07 -6.94 -4.18
CA VAL A 452 19.30 -6.53 -3.47
C VAL A 452 20.47 -6.62 -4.42
N VAL A 453 21.11 -5.48 -4.66
CA VAL A 453 22.30 -5.35 -5.52
C VAL A 453 23.47 -4.98 -4.64
N HIS A 454 24.55 -5.79 -4.67
CA HIS A 454 25.76 -5.55 -3.92
C HIS A 454 26.85 -4.91 -4.77
N THR A 455 27.77 -4.19 -4.12
CA THR A 455 28.99 -3.69 -4.74
C THR A 455 30.21 -3.98 -3.86
N SER A 456 31.34 -4.29 -4.49
CA SER A 456 32.65 -4.36 -3.83
C SER A 456 33.38 -3.02 -3.87
N GLU A 457 32.86 -2.04 -4.65
CA GLU A 457 33.46 -0.72 -4.72
C GLU A 457 33.17 0.08 -3.44
N PRO A 458 34.13 0.91 -3.00
CA PRO A 458 33.92 1.77 -1.85
C PRO A 458 32.74 2.73 -2.06
N VAL A 459 31.84 2.79 -1.07
CA VAL A 459 30.76 3.77 -1.04
C VAL A 459 31.13 4.94 -0.13
N ASP A 460 30.58 6.12 -0.46
CA ASP A 460 30.74 7.28 0.38
C ASP A 460 30.00 7.06 1.70
N THR A 461 30.53 7.59 2.80
CA THR A 461 29.94 7.49 4.15
C THR A 461 29.35 8.82 4.63
N GLU A 462 29.67 9.90 3.95
CA GLU A 462 29.18 11.25 4.25
C GLU A 462 28.38 11.77 3.06
N TYR A 463 27.18 12.28 3.34
CA TYR A 463 26.27 12.89 2.38
C TYR A 463 25.97 14.31 2.87
N GLY A 464 26.04 15.29 1.99
CA GLY A 464 25.77 16.69 2.34
C GLY A 464 24.28 17.04 2.33
N TYR A 465 23.97 18.25 2.76
CA TYR A 465 22.61 18.81 2.68
C TYR A 465 22.29 19.38 1.30
N GLU A 466 23.31 19.55 0.46
CA GLU A 466 23.20 19.95 -0.93
C GLU A 466 23.49 18.74 -1.84
N PRO A 467 22.80 18.60 -2.98
CA PRO A 467 23.04 17.49 -3.90
C PRO A 467 24.48 17.43 -4.39
N LYS A 468 25.03 16.23 -4.38
CA LYS A 468 26.31 15.90 -4.98
C LYS A 468 26.19 14.61 -5.75
N TYR A 469 26.30 14.68 -7.06
CA TYR A 469 26.25 13.52 -7.94
C TYR A 469 27.58 12.76 -7.94
N LYS A 470 27.52 11.47 -8.17
CA LYS A 470 28.72 10.62 -8.31
C LYS A 470 28.89 10.23 -9.76
N VAL A 471 29.95 10.74 -10.39
CA VAL A 471 30.34 10.33 -11.73
C VAL A 471 31.03 8.97 -11.62
N ILE A 472 30.39 7.93 -12.14
CA ILE A 472 30.89 6.54 -12.08
C ILE A 472 31.86 6.29 -13.24
N HIS A 473 31.51 6.78 -14.42
CA HIS A 473 32.34 6.69 -15.62
C HIS A 473 32.30 8.01 -16.38
N LYS A 474 33.45 8.45 -16.88
CA LYS A 474 33.54 9.66 -17.72
C LYS A 474 33.64 9.29 -19.19
N GLY A 475 32.78 9.84 -20.00
CA GLY A 475 32.77 9.77 -21.45
C GLY A 475 32.61 11.15 -22.06
N LYS A 476 32.02 11.24 -23.24
CA LYS A 476 31.73 12.47 -23.98
C LYS A 476 30.44 12.35 -24.78
N ASN A 477 29.91 13.48 -25.22
CA ASN A 477 28.73 13.64 -26.05
C ASN A 477 27.41 13.26 -25.37
N VAL A 478 27.34 12.14 -24.66
CA VAL A 478 26.16 11.63 -23.98
C VAL A 478 26.45 11.45 -22.50
N ALA A 479 25.61 12.02 -21.61
CA ALA A 479 25.63 11.73 -20.20
C ALA A 479 24.34 11.03 -19.78
N ILE A 480 24.45 9.88 -19.10
CA ILE A 480 23.33 9.12 -18.55
C ILE A 480 23.29 9.37 -17.05
N ILE A 481 22.18 9.91 -16.56
CA ILE A 481 21.92 10.14 -15.14
C ILE A 481 20.78 9.20 -14.73
N ALA A 482 21.11 8.10 -14.07
CA ALA A 482 20.17 7.05 -13.75
C ALA A 482 19.97 6.94 -12.22
N ALA A 483 18.73 7.06 -11.77
CA ALA A 483 18.38 7.16 -10.36
C ALA A 483 17.97 5.81 -9.75
N GLY A 484 18.46 5.54 -8.53
CA GLY A 484 18.02 4.42 -7.69
C GLY A 484 17.99 3.08 -8.43
N SER A 485 16.86 2.40 -8.44
CA SER A 485 16.66 1.09 -9.06
C SER A 485 16.96 1.06 -10.58
N PHE A 486 16.87 2.22 -11.27
CA PHE A 486 17.20 2.29 -12.71
C PHE A 486 18.70 2.53 -13.00
N PHE A 487 19.53 2.57 -11.97
CA PHE A 487 20.97 2.72 -12.18
C PHE A 487 21.55 1.56 -13.00
N GLN A 488 21.18 0.30 -12.70
CA GLN A 488 21.58 -0.87 -13.50
C GLN A 488 21.14 -0.75 -14.97
N LYS A 489 19.94 -0.18 -15.22
CA LYS A 489 19.48 0.12 -16.58
C LYS A 489 20.40 1.14 -17.26
N GLY A 490 20.83 2.16 -16.52
CA GLY A 490 21.83 3.12 -17.00
C GLY A 490 23.16 2.46 -17.34
N GLU A 491 23.65 1.53 -16.54
CA GLU A 491 24.85 0.73 -16.84
C GLU A 491 24.70 -0.09 -18.13
N ASN A 492 23.56 -0.77 -18.31
CA ASN A 492 23.28 -1.55 -19.51
C ASN A 492 23.22 -0.66 -20.76
N VAL A 493 22.56 0.48 -20.69
CA VAL A 493 22.49 1.46 -21.79
C VAL A 493 23.88 1.99 -22.13
N ALA A 494 24.70 2.34 -21.13
CA ALA A 494 26.08 2.80 -21.36
C ALA A 494 26.94 1.73 -22.02
N ARG A 495 26.80 0.46 -21.62
CA ARG A 495 27.47 -0.68 -22.25
C ARG A 495 27.04 -0.85 -23.72
N LEU A 496 25.75 -0.84 -24.01
CA LEU A 496 25.21 -0.95 -25.36
C LEU A 496 25.64 0.23 -26.25
N LEU A 497 25.74 1.44 -25.71
CA LEU A 497 26.29 2.59 -26.43
C LEU A 497 27.77 2.40 -26.74
N THR A 498 28.55 1.81 -25.84
CA THR A 498 29.97 1.49 -26.09
C THR A 498 30.12 0.49 -27.25
N GLU A 499 29.24 -0.48 -27.37
CA GLU A 499 29.17 -1.43 -28.50
C GLU A 499 28.85 -0.70 -29.81
N ASN A 500 28.17 0.45 -29.78
CA ASN A 500 27.92 1.34 -30.90
C ASN A 500 28.99 2.45 -31.06
N GLY A 501 30.14 2.34 -30.39
CA GLY A 501 31.27 3.27 -30.50
C GLY A 501 31.10 4.57 -29.71
N ILE A 502 30.12 4.66 -28.82
CA ILE A 502 29.83 5.84 -28.01
C ILE A 502 30.22 5.58 -26.54
N ASN A 503 31.23 6.30 -26.07
CA ASN A 503 31.63 6.25 -24.64
C ASN A 503 30.86 7.31 -23.88
N ALA A 504 29.72 6.93 -23.28
CA ALA A 504 28.85 7.83 -22.52
C ALA A 504 29.37 8.04 -21.08
N THR A 505 29.15 9.22 -20.51
CA THR A 505 29.31 9.46 -19.07
C THR A 505 28.15 8.80 -18.32
N LEU A 506 28.44 8.08 -17.22
CA LEU A 506 27.43 7.49 -16.34
C LEU A 506 27.49 8.13 -14.96
N ILE A 507 26.35 8.59 -14.48
CA ILE A 507 26.21 9.35 -13.23
C ILE A 507 25.15 8.72 -12.34
N ASN A 508 25.49 8.48 -11.06
CA ASN A 508 24.56 8.21 -9.98
C ASN A 508 24.18 9.54 -9.30
N PRO A 509 22.95 10.04 -9.44
CA PRO A 509 22.55 11.32 -8.85
C PRO A 509 22.45 11.28 -7.33
N ARG A 510 22.13 10.14 -6.73
CA ARG A 510 21.94 9.92 -5.28
C ARG A 510 20.82 10.74 -4.64
N TYR A 511 20.60 11.97 -5.07
CA TYR A 511 19.58 12.90 -4.61
C TYR A 511 18.50 13.07 -5.68
N LEU A 512 17.25 13.07 -5.26
CA LEU A 512 16.09 13.22 -6.16
C LEU A 512 15.43 14.58 -6.05
N ASN A 513 15.48 15.20 -4.87
CA ASN A 513 14.72 16.40 -4.57
C ASN A 513 15.29 17.68 -5.19
N ASP A 514 16.59 17.70 -5.50
CA ASP A 514 17.28 18.87 -6.05
C ASP A 514 18.40 18.43 -7.01
N VAL A 515 19.04 19.36 -7.70
CA VAL A 515 20.04 19.09 -8.74
C VAL A 515 21.45 19.57 -8.34
N ASP A 516 22.47 18.79 -8.68
CA ASP A 516 23.88 19.17 -8.56
C ASP A 516 24.26 20.11 -9.70
N THR A 517 24.12 21.41 -9.46
CA THR A 517 24.39 22.45 -10.47
C THR A 517 25.81 22.42 -11.00
N ASP A 518 26.80 22.11 -10.14
CA ASP A 518 28.23 22.07 -10.54
C ASP A 518 28.48 20.95 -11.54
N THR A 519 27.96 19.75 -11.24
CA THR A 519 28.07 18.61 -12.15
C THR A 519 27.34 18.88 -13.47
N LEU A 520 26.11 19.41 -13.43
CA LEU A 520 25.32 19.69 -14.61
C LEU A 520 25.93 20.79 -15.48
N GLU A 521 26.47 21.87 -14.89
CA GLU A 521 27.23 22.90 -15.62
C GLU A 521 28.46 22.31 -16.30
N GLY A 522 29.19 21.44 -15.58
CA GLY A 522 30.37 20.76 -16.11
C GLY A 522 30.10 19.94 -17.37
N LEU A 523 28.91 19.32 -17.49
CA LEU A 523 28.54 18.53 -18.66
C LEU A 523 28.41 19.37 -19.94
N LYS A 524 28.10 20.66 -19.86
CA LYS A 524 28.00 21.55 -21.03
C LYS A 524 29.30 21.67 -21.83
N THR A 525 30.44 21.30 -21.25
CA THR A 525 31.75 21.46 -21.87
C THR A 525 31.99 20.46 -22.99
N ASP A 526 31.53 19.22 -22.86
CA ASP A 526 31.87 18.11 -23.76
C ASP A 526 30.72 17.12 -24.01
N HIS A 527 29.49 17.49 -23.60
CA HIS A 527 28.27 16.72 -23.86
C HIS A 527 27.25 17.57 -24.61
N GLN A 528 26.44 16.90 -25.44
CA GLN A 528 25.33 17.52 -26.19
C GLN A 528 23.97 16.94 -25.83
N LEU A 529 23.95 15.77 -25.16
CA LEU A 529 22.74 15.09 -24.74
C LEU A 529 22.89 14.59 -23.31
N VAL A 530 21.91 14.90 -22.47
CA VAL A 530 21.71 14.31 -21.16
C VAL A 530 20.49 13.36 -21.22
N VAL A 531 20.65 12.15 -20.75
CA VAL A 531 19.59 11.16 -20.65
C VAL A 531 19.33 10.91 -19.17
N THR A 532 18.11 11.12 -18.71
CA THR A 532 17.72 10.83 -17.33
C THR A 532 16.88 9.56 -17.28
N LEU A 533 17.10 8.71 -16.28
CA LEU A 533 16.36 7.46 -16.10
C LEU A 533 15.85 7.36 -14.66
N GLU A 534 14.54 7.27 -14.51
CA GLU A 534 13.84 7.04 -13.23
C GLU A 534 12.73 6.00 -13.39
N ASP A 535 12.50 5.18 -12.37
CA ASP A 535 11.51 4.09 -12.37
C ASP A 535 10.13 4.54 -11.86
N GLY A 536 9.94 5.84 -11.64
CA GLY A 536 8.73 6.52 -11.23
C GLY A 536 8.04 7.28 -12.36
N CYS A 537 7.03 8.08 -12.00
CA CYS A 537 6.35 8.99 -12.91
C CYS A 537 7.30 10.10 -13.35
N LYS A 538 7.48 10.28 -14.67
CA LYS A 538 8.36 11.33 -15.21
C LYS A 538 7.79 12.73 -15.08
N ASP A 539 6.44 12.86 -15.11
CA ASP A 539 5.75 14.15 -15.01
C ASP A 539 5.91 14.68 -13.58
N GLY A 540 6.59 15.80 -13.42
CA GLY A 540 7.02 16.37 -12.13
C GLY A 540 8.19 15.60 -11.48
N GLY A 541 8.77 14.61 -12.15
CA GLY A 541 9.82 13.74 -11.65
C GLY A 541 11.22 14.37 -11.67
N PHE A 542 12.21 13.53 -11.40
CA PHE A 542 13.62 13.90 -11.34
C PHE A 542 14.14 14.39 -12.69
N GLY A 543 13.79 13.69 -13.78
CA GLY A 543 14.27 14.02 -15.13
C GLY A 543 13.76 15.38 -15.62
N GLU A 544 12.52 15.76 -15.32
CA GLU A 544 11.99 17.08 -15.69
C GLU A 544 12.70 18.23 -14.97
N ARG A 545 13.20 18.02 -13.74
CA ARG A 545 14.01 19.03 -13.03
C ARG A 545 15.32 19.29 -13.75
N ILE A 546 15.97 18.24 -14.24
CA ILE A 546 17.20 18.35 -15.05
C ILE A 546 16.89 19.03 -16.38
N ALA A 547 15.79 18.67 -17.05
CA ALA A 547 15.36 19.35 -18.27
C ALA A 547 15.08 20.85 -18.04
N SER A 548 14.46 21.21 -16.91
CA SER A 548 14.25 22.60 -16.52
C SER A 548 15.57 23.34 -16.28
N PHE A 549 16.57 22.70 -15.66
CA PHE A 549 17.91 23.30 -15.49
C PHE A 549 18.56 23.67 -16.83
N TYR A 550 18.43 22.82 -17.83
CA TYR A 550 19.01 23.07 -19.16
C TYR A 550 18.13 23.88 -20.10
N GLY A 551 16.92 24.29 -19.68
CA GLY A 551 15.90 24.89 -20.55
C GLY A 551 16.30 26.16 -21.31
N LEU A 552 17.34 26.88 -20.88
CA LEU A 552 17.90 28.06 -21.57
C LEU A 552 19.28 27.78 -22.21
N SER A 553 19.65 26.49 -22.38
CA SER A 553 20.94 26.08 -22.97
C SER A 553 20.72 25.25 -24.24
N ASP A 554 21.79 25.01 -24.99
CA ASP A 554 21.77 24.13 -26.18
C ASP A 554 21.79 22.61 -25.80
N MET A 555 21.88 22.28 -24.51
CA MET A 555 21.89 20.89 -24.05
C MET A 555 20.54 20.23 -24.31
N LYS A 556 20.54 19.17 -25.09
CA LYS A 556 19.34 18.32 -25.24
C LYS A 556 19.15 17.45 -24.02
N VAL A 557 17.91 17.23 -23.61
CA VAL A 557 17.58 16.33 -22.49
C VAL A 557 16.53 15.31 -22.91
N LEU A 558 16.88 14.04 -22.81
CA LEU A 558 15.97 12.91 -23.02
C LEU A 558 15.49 12.43 -21.64
N VAL A 559 14.23 12.67 -21.31
CA VAL A 559 13.64 12.30 -20.04
C VAL A 559 13.02 10.91 -20.12
N GLY A 560 13.63 9.94 -19.44
CA GLY A 560 13.15 8.55 -19.32
C GLY A 560 12.47 8.29 -17.98
N GLY A 561 11.19 7.94 -18.03
CA GLY A 561 10.34 7.61 -16.88
C GLY A 561 8.94 7.23 -17.35
N ILE A 562 8.10 6.77 -16.44
CA ILE A 562 6.73 6.33 -16.75
C ILE A 562 5.84 7.56 -16.97
N LYS A 563 5.07 7.59 -18.06
CA LYS A 563 4.07 8.63 -18.30
C LYS A 563 3.03 8.63 -17.17
N LYS A 564 2.55 9.83 -16.82
CA LYS A 564 1.49 9.99 -15.83
C LYS A 564 0.23 9.22 -16.25
N GLY A 565 -0.23 8.33 -15.39
CA GLY A 565 -1.41 7.52 -15.64
C GLY A 565 -1.79 6.67 -14.43
N LEU A 566 -3.02 6.17 -14.44
CA LEU A 566 -3.50 5.17 -13.50
C LEU A 566 -3.44 3.82 -14.21
N TYR A 567 -2.50 2.99 -13.81
CA TYR A 567 -2.25 1.68 -14.39
C TYR A 567 -2.82 0.59 -13.48
N ASP A 568 -3.46 -0.42 -14.05
CA ASP A 568 -4.05 -1.52 -13.29
C ASP A 568 -3.44 -2.86 -13.71
N ARG A 569 -2.91 -3.61 -12.77
CA ARG A 569 -2.39 -4.98 -12.95
C ARG A 569 -1.50 -5.11 -14.19
N PHE A 570 -0.59 -4.15 -14.32
CA PHE A 570 0.28 -4.05 -15.47
C PHE A 570 1.39 -5.11 -15.47
N ASP A 571 1.75 -5.56 -16.65
CA ASP A 571 3.03 -6.25 -16.88
C ASP A 571 4.15 -5.22 -16.96
N VAL A 572 5.21 -5.43 -16.17
CA VAL A 572 6.32 -4.46 -16.04
C VAL A 572 7.05 -4.27 -17.39
N ASN A 573 7.35 -5.36 -18.10
CA ASN A 573 8.07 -5.27 -19.39
C ASN A 573 7.23 -4.56 -20.44
N LYS A 574 5.92 -4.83 -20.45
CA LYS A 574 5.00 -4.13 -21.34
C LYS A 574 4.93 -2.64 -21.00
N LEU A 575 4.81 -2.29 -19.72
CA LEU A 575 4.79 -0.88 -19.28
C LEU A 575 6.07 -0.16 -19.65
N LEU A 576 7.24 -0.79 -19.46
CA LEU A 576 8.52 -0.24 -19.88
C LEU A 576 8.59 -0.07 -21.41
N SER A 577 8.15 -1.07 -22.16
CA SER A 577 8.11 -1.00 -23.63
C SER A 577 7.21 0.13 -24.14
N ASP A 578 6.01 0.26 -23.56
CA ASP A 578 5.02 1.30 -23.93
C ASP A 578 5.52 2.73 -23.61
N ASN A 579 6.52 2.85 -22.72
CA ASN A 579 7.16 4.11 -22.34
C ASN A 579 8.55 4.32 -22.96
N ASN A 580 8.97 3.49 -23.92
CA ASN A 580 10.30 3.51 -24.56
C ASN A 580 11.45 3.36 -23.55
N LEU A 581 11.28 2.49 -22.56
CA LEU A 581 12.23 2.29 -21.46
C LEU A 581 12.92 0.91 -21.48
N LEU A 582 12.75 0.11 -22.52
CA LEU A 582 13.64 -1.06 -22.73
C LEU A 582 15.02 -0.56 -23.15
N ASP A 583 16.08 -1.28 -22.76
CA ASP A 583 17.47 -0.84 -22.93
C ASP A 583 17.78 -0.51 -24.40
N GLU A 584 17.34 -1.34 -25.35
CA GLU A 584 17.51 -1.12 -26.79
C GLU A 584 16.68 0.07 -27.30
N GLN A 585 15.47 0.30 -26.75
CA GLN A 585 14.65 1.46 -27.13
C GLN A 585 15.33 2.76 -26.72
N ILE A 586 15.89 2.80 -25.49
CA ILE A 586 16.63 3.97 -24.99
C ILE A 586 17.86 4.23 -25.88
N VAL A 587 18.64 3.19 -26.19
CA VAL A 587 19.80 3.33 -27.07
C VAL A 587 19.41 3.85 -28.45
N ASN A 588 18.37 3.30 -29.08
CA ASN A 588 17.88 3.76 -30.36
C ASN A 588 17.44 5.24 -30.33
N GLU A 589 16.77 5.66 -29.28
CA GLU A 589 16.35 7.06 -29.08
C GLU A 589 17.58 7.98 -28.94
N ILE A 590 18.59 7.57 -28.18
CA ILE A 590 19.85 8.29 -28.04
C ILE A 590 20.52 8.48 -29.42
N LEU A 591 20.63 7.40 -30.21
CA LEU A 591 21.27 7.44 -31.54
C LEU A 591 20.57 8.37 -32.54
N LEU A 592 19.27 8.64 -32.36
CA LEU A 592 18.53 9.60 -33.19
C LEU A 592 18.84 11.07 -32.84
N HIS A 593 19.43 11.34 -31.68
CA HIS A 593 19.60 12.70 -31.15
C HIS A 593 21.07 13.19 -31.12
N ILE A 594 22.04 12.33 -31.44
CA ILE A 594 23.47 12.65 -31.45
C ILE A 594 24.07 12.74 -32.83
#